data_50e1ed7565c0eea242d55bdc6cef8c1f
#
_entry.id   50e1ed7565c0eea242d55bdc6cef8c1f
#
_cell.length_a   1.000
_cell.length_b   1.000
_cell.length_c   1.000
_cell.angle_alpha   90.00
_cell.angle_beta   90.00
_cell.angle_gamma   90.00
#
_symmetry.space_group_name_H-M   'P 1'
#
loop_
_entity.id
_entity.type
_entity.pdbx_description
1 polymer ?
#
loop_
_entity_poly.entity_id
_entity_poly.type
_entity_poly.pdbx_seq_one_letter_code
_entity_poly.pdbx_strand_id
1 'polypeptide(L)'
;MYFRAYIIGVRKFLFLLFHYLKSPFVLFFAFLGGRQHCIICNKGTYLLPLCRDCRNERFYKNVNNMLFYQNRCKICGRPLVSTREICPLCRETNVLKNVDKALPLFEYRLWNKELLFLWKIQGIRTLSVFFANLCRQVLENQNVKFIVPVPPRPGKIQKNGWDQIDELCNFLELRYGFCRLNLLERTSNLQQKKLGRTERFEKSELSYCMKNQMEVEKELSKTGGCFPAEVCIIDDVCTTGATLESCASVLRAHTPIKKITSMTLFIV
;
A
#
# COMPACT_ATOMS: atom_id res chain seq x y z
N MET A 1 -31.98 15.27 -8.13
CA MET A 1 -31.04 14.55 -7.22
C MET A 1 -30.73 13.11 -7.72
N TYR A 2 -31.69 12.38 -8.28
CA TYR A 2 -31.53 11.00 -8.79
C TYR A 2 -30.63 10.84 -10.02
N PHE A 3 -30.53 11.84 -10.91
CA PHE A 3 -29.76 11.76 -12.15
C PHE A 3 -28.24 11.76 -11.93
N ARG A 4 -27.73 12.44 -10.90
CA ARG A 4 -26.30 12.43 -10.53
C ARG A 4 -25.85 11.10 -9.94
N ALA A 5 -26.70 10.46 -9.14
CA ALA A 5 -26.41 9.14 -8.55
C ALA A 5 -26.35 8.05 -9.64
N TYR A 6 -27.20 8.14 -10.68
CA TYR A 6 -27.19 7.22 -11.80
C TYR A 6 -25.94 7.34 -12.65
N ILE A 7 -25.47 8.56 -12.94
CA ILE A 7 -24.23 8.79 -13.71
C ILE A 7 -22.98 8.31 -12.94
N ILE A 8 -22.95 8.45 -11.62
CA ILE A 8 -21.85 7.92 -10.78
C ILE A 8 -21.88 6.39 -10.76
N GLY A 9 -23.06 5.78 -10.70
CA GLY A 9 -23.23 4.32 -10.78
C GLY A 9 -22.80 3.75 -12.14
N VAL A 10 -23.18 4.38 -13.24
CA VAL A 10 -22.81 3.97 -14.60
C VAL A 10 -21.32 4.18 -14.85
N ARG A 11 -20.70 5.27 -14.38
CA ARG A 11 -19.25 5.47 -14.47
C ARG A 11 -18.47 4.44 -13.63
N LYS A 12 -18.94 4.12 -12.43
CA LYS A 12 -18.35 3.03 -11.63
C LYS A 12 -18.50 1.67 -12.31
N PHE A 13 -19.67 1.40 -12.89
CA PHE A 13 -19.94 0.16 -13.60
C PHE A 13 -19.10 0.05 -14.87
N LEU A 14 -19.00 1.11 -15.68
CA LEU A 14 -18.14 1.13 -16.88
C LEU A 14 -16.66 1.06 -16.53
N PHE A 15 -16.23 1.69 -15.43
CA PHE A 15 -14.85 1.59 -14.96
C PHE A 15 -14.54 0.17 -14.44
N LEU A 16 -15.47 -0.45 -13.71
CA LEU A 16 -15.39 -1.86 -13.30
C LEU A 16 -15.40 -2.78 -14.51
N LEU A 17 -16.27 -2.53 -15.50
CA LEU A 17 -16.32 -3.30 -16.73
C LEU A 17 -15.02 -3.14 -17.54
N PHE A 18 -14.45 -1.94 -17.61
CA PHE A 18 -13.21 -1.66 -18.33
C PHE A 18 -11.98 -2.26 -17.62
N HIS A 19 -11.95 -2.26 -16.29
CA HIS A 19 -10.95 -3.00 -15.52
C HIS A 19 -11.19 -4.51 -15.53
N TYR A 20 -12.43 -4.95 -15.50
CA TYR A 20 -12.79 -6.36 -15.68
C TYR A 20 -12.51 -6.86 -17.10
N LEU A 21 -12.68 -6.02 -18.11
CA LEU A 21 -12.36 -6.36 -19.51
C LEU A 21 -10.85 -6.34 -19.81
N LYS A 22 -10.07 -5.51 -19.12
CA LYS A 22 -8.59 -5.64 -19.16
C LYS A 22 -8.10 -6.86 -18.38
N SER A 23 -8.78 -7.24 -17.30
CA SER A 23 -8.47 -8.43 -16.49
C SER A 23 -8.65 -9.74 -17.28
N PRO A 24 -9.75 -10.02 -18.01
CA PRO A 24 -9.88 -11.25 -18.79
C PRO A 24 -8.90 -11.31 -19.97
N PHE A 25 -8.50 -10.18 -20.57
CA PHE A 25 -7.45 -10.17 -21.58
C PHE A 25 -6.07 -10.54 -20.96
N VAL A 26 -5.73 -9.95 -19.82
CA VAL A 26 -4.51 -10.31 -19.08
C VAL A 26 -4.57 -11.76 -18.60
N LEU A 27 -5.72 -12.22 -18.13
CA LEU A 27 -5.96 -13.61 -17.75
C LEU A 27 -5.93 -14.56 -18.95
N PHE A 28 -6.48 -14.15 -20.08
CA PHE A 28 -6.48 -14.92 -21.34
C PHE A 28 -5.06 -15.02 -21.92
N PHE A 29 -4.28 -13.95 -21.95
CA PHE A 29 -2.90 -13.99 -22.38
C PHE A 29 -1.99 -14.72 -21.37
N ALA A 30 -2.25 -14.64 -20.08
CA ALA A 30 -1.56 -15.46 -19.07
C ALA A 30 -1.93 -16.96 -19.22
N PHE A 31 -3.15 -17.27 -19.63
CA PHE A 31 -3.59 -18.63 -19.95
C PHE A 31 -2.92 -19.16 -21.23
N LEU A 32 -2.77 -18.32 -22.25
CA LEU A 32 -2.07 -18.66 -23.49
C LEU A 32 -0.55 -18.70 -23.32
N GLY A 33 0.01 -17.97 -22.34
CA GLY A 33 1.46 -17.86 -22.07
C GLY A 33 2.12 -19.07 -21.44
N GLY A 34 1.39 -20.18 -21.24
CA GLY A 34 1.93 -21.42 -20.76
C GLY A 34 1.88 -21.61 -19.25
N ARG A 35 2.16 -22.81 -18.78
CA ARG A 35 2.21 -23.18 -17.36
C ARG A 35 3.29 -22.37 -16.65
N GLN A 36 2.89 -21.54 -15.72
CA GLN A 36 3.80 -20.96 -14.75
C GLN A 36 4.14 -22.01 -13.68
N HIS A 37 5.30 -21.87 -13.06
CA HIS A 37 5.69 -22.71 -11.95
C HIS A 37 5.67 -21.91 -10.65
N CYS A 38 5.28 -22.58 -9.56
CA CYS A 38 5.34 -22.00 -8.23
C CYS A 38 6.80 -21.72 -7.86
N ILE A 39 7.13 -20.48 -7.54
CA ILE A 39 8.49 -20.07 -7.15
C ILE A 39 9.00 -20.72 -5.87
N ILE A 40 8.12 -21.33 -5.07
CA ILE A 40 8.47 -21.97 -3.81
C ILE A 40 8.69 -23.48 -3.98
N CYS A 41 7.77 -24.19 -4.66
CA CYS A 41 7.78 -25.66 -4.72
C CYS A 41 7.84 -26.21 -6.16
N ASN A 42 7.95 -25.36 -7.15
CA ASN A 42 8.04 -25.70 -8.58
C ASN A 42 6.82 -26.46 -9.16
N LYS A 43 5.72 -26.64 -8.42
CA LYS A 43 4.47 -27.20 -8.98
C LYS A 43 3.90 -26.28 -10.06
N GLY A 44 3.30 -26.84 -11.11
CA GLY A 44 2.63 -26.07 -12.15
C GLY A 44 1.50 -25.20 -11.56
N THR A 45 1.43 -23.95 -12.01
CA THR A 45 0.42 -22.98 -11.57
C THR A 45 -0.18 -22.26 -12.78
N TYR A 46 -1.35 -21.67 -12.57
CA TYR A 46 -1.99 -20.79 -13.52
C TYR A 46 -2.22 -19.42 -12.86
N LEU A 47 -2.04 -18.34 -13.60
CA LEU A 47 -2.34 -16.95 -13.20
C LEU A 47 -1.44 -16.36 -12.10
N LEU A 48 -1.02 -17.13 -11.13
CA LEU A 48 -0.16 -16.67 -10.03
C LEU A 48 1.11 -17.50 -10.00
N PRO A 49 2.28 -16.90 -9.74
CA PRO A 49 3.54 -17.64 -9.57
C PRO A 49 3.60 -18.38 -8.21
N LEU A 50 2.46 -18.77 -7.68
CA LEU A 50 2.27 -19.44 -6.39
C LEU A 50 1.15 -20.46 -6.47
N CYS A 51 1.42 -21.72 -6.11
CA CYS A 51 0.39 -22.73 -6.00
C CYS A 51 -0.50 -22.51 -4.76
N ARG A 52 -1.66 -23.15 -4.72
CA ARG A 52 -2.64 -23.03 -3.62
C ARG A 52 -2.02 -23.39 -2.27
N ASP A 53 -1.26 -24.51 -2.22
CA ASP A 53 -0.67 -25.00 -0.98
C ASP A 53 0.33 -24.02 -0.40
N CYS A 54 1.26 -23.49 -1.25
CA CYS A 54 2.24 -22.51 -0.83
C CYS A 54 1.59 -21.18 -0.40
N ARG A 55 0.50 -20.74 -1.07
CA ARG A 55 -0.25 -19.55 -0.64
C ARG A 55 -0.84 -19.74 0.76
N ASN A 56 -1.48 -20.90 1.01
CA ASN A 56 -2.10 -21.18 2.29
C ASN A 56 -1.06 -21.29 3.40
N GLU A 57 -0.02 -22.11 3.21
CA GLU A 57 0.96 -22.40 4.26
C GLU A 57 1.91 -21.24 4.54
N ARG A 58 2.33 -20.49 3.51
CA ARG A 58 3.38 -19.48 3.65
C ARG A 58 2.84 -18.06 3.82
N PHE A 59 1.63 -17.78 3.36
CA PHE A 59 1.07 -16.42 3.38
C PHE A 59 -0.18 -16.32 4.24
N TYR A 60 -1.26 -17.01 3.92
CA TYR A 60 -2.52 -16.89 4.67
C TYR A 60 -2.37 -17.33 6.12
N LYS A 61 -1.71 -18.45 6.37
CA LYS A 61 -1.44 -18.94 7.73
C LYS A 61 -0.56 -17.96 8.52
N ASN A 62 0.45 -17.39 7.88
CA ASN A 62 1.32 -16.39 8.51
C ASN A 62 0.60 -15.09 8.79
N VAL A 63 -0.26 -14.60 7.90
CA VAL A 63 -1.09 -13.41 8.15
C VAL A 63 -2.04 -13.67 9.31
N ASN A 64 -2.72 -14.81 9.36
CA ASN A 64 -3.57 -15.18 10.49
C ASN A 64 -2.76 -15.25 11.79
N ASN A 65 -1.60 -15.89 11.77
CA ASN A 65 -0.72 -15.96 12.93
C ASN A 65 -0.20 -14.57 13.32
N MET A 66 0.12 -13.70 12.36
CA MET A 66 0.57 -12.32 12.61
C MET A 66 -0.42 -11.55 13.49
N LEU A 67 -1.73 -11.81 13.33
CA LEU A 67 -2.76 -11.18 14.14
C LEU A 67 -2.71 -11.61 15.61
N PHE A 68 -2.11 -12.77 15.90
CA PHE A 68 -1.95 -13.36 17.23
C PHE A 68 -0.51 -13.29 17.76
N TYR A 69 0.50 -12.94 16.94
CA TYR A 69 1.89 -12.85 17.40
C TYR A 69 2.12 -11.64 18.29
N GLN A 70 2.42 -11.90 19.56
CA GLN A 70 2.73 -10.87 20.56
C GLN A 70 4.14 -10.27 20.41
N ASN A 71 5.09 -10.99 19.81
CA ASN A 71 6.49 -10.59 19.74
C ASN A 71 6.81 -9.76 18.48
N ARG A 72 6.30 -8.54 18.43
CA ARG A 72 6.63 -7.57 17.38
C ARG A 72 7.07 -6.25 17.98
N CYS A 73 8.00 -5.58 17.30
CA CYS A 73 8.41 -4.24 17.66
C CYS A 73 7.20 -3.30 17.72
N LYS A 74 6.98 -2.63 18.84
CA LYS A 74 5.86 -1.70 19.03
C LYS A 74 5.90 -0.52 18.05
N ILE A 75 7.08 -0.16 17.53
CA ILE A 75 7.26 0.96 16.60
C ILE A 75 7.09 0.50 15.16
N CYS A 76 7.99 -0.35 14.65
CA CYS A 76 8.02 -0.71 13.22
C CYS A 76 7.30 -2.02 12.86
N GLY A 77 6.76 -2.75 13.85
CA GLY A 77 6.05 -4.00 13.63
C GLY A 77 6.93 -5.18 13.19
N ARG A 78 8.26 -5.05 13.16
CA ARG A 78 9.19 -6.15 12.82
C ARG A 78 9.05 -7.28 13.84
N PRO A 79 9.06 -8.56 13.41
CA PRO A 79 9.13 -9.68 14.34
C PRO A 79 10.35 -9.58 15.25
N LEU A 80 10.17 -9.89 16.54
CA LEU A 80 11.24 -9.90 17.54
C LEU A 80 11.55 -11.33 17.97
N VAL A 81 12.84 -11.62 18.08
CA VAL A 81 13.34 -12.89 18.64
C VAL A 81 13.48 -12.80 20.17
N SER A 82 13.57 -11.59 20.71
CA SER A 82 13.76 -11.31 22.13
C SER A 82 12.45 -10.89 22.82
N THR A 83 12.42 -10.98 24.14
CA THR A 83 11.32 -10.47 24.99
C THR A 83 11.23 -8.94 25.03
N ARG A 84 12.13 -8.22 24.40
CA ARG A 84 12.12 -6.75 24.33
C ARG A 84 11.00 -6.28 23.40
N GLU A 85 10.35 -5.19 23.78
CA GLU A 85 9.21 -4.62 23.05
C GLU A 85 9.61 -3.80 21.81
N ILE A 86 10.87 -3.35 21.73
CA ILE A 86 11.38 -2.48 20.66
C ILE A 86 12.66 -3.11 20.07
N CYS A 87 12.73 -3.17 18.74
CA CYS A 87 13.88 -3.72 18.03
C CYS A 87 15.12 -2.81 18.15
N PRO A 88 16.35 -3.33 17.94
CA PRO A 88 17.59 -2.53 18.03
C PRO A 88 17.54 -1.28 17.16
N LEU A 89 17.13 -1.40 15.90
CA LEU A 89 17.05 -0.28 14.96
C LEU A 89 16.14 0.86 15.47
N CYS A 90 14.95 0.54 15.96
CA CYS A 90 14.03 1.56 16.47
C CYS A 90 14.49 2.20 17.79
N ARG A 91 15.33 1.52 18.56
CA ARG A 91 15.96 2.10 19.75
C ARG A 91 17.02 3.13 19.39
N GLU A 92 17.75 2.90 18.31
CA GLU A 92 18.82 3.79 17.85
C GLU A 92 18.30 4.98 17.05
N THR A 93 17.36 4.73 16.12
CA THR A 93 16.98 5.74 15.13
C THR A 93 15.62 6.39 15.35
N ASN A 94 14.69 5.68 16.04
CA ASN A 94 13.30 6.13 16.29
C ASN A 94 12.66 6.90 15.12
N VAL A 95 12.73 6.32 13.91
CA VAL A 95 12.33 7.01 12.67
C VAL A 95 10.82 7.26 12.59
N LEU A 96 10.00 6.31 13.06
CA LEU A 96 8.52 6.39 12.97
C LEU A 96 7.96 7.13 14.20
N LYS A 97 7.97 8.47 14.19
CA LYS A 97 7.46 9.34 15.26
C LYS A 97 6.00 9.71 15.08
N ASN A 98 5.56 9.85 13.83
CA ASN A 98 4.21 10.28 13.46
C ASN A 98 3.28 9.10 13.08
N VAL A 99 3.81 7.88 13.04
CA VAL A 99 3.05 6.64 12.82
C VAL A 99 2.78 5.98 14.17
N ASP A 100 1.49 5.84 14.55
CA ASP A 100 1.11 5.24 15.85
C ASP A 100 1.30 3.72 15.86
N LYS A 101 1.14 3.05 14.72
CA LYS A 101 1.29 1.61 14.60
C LYS A 101 1.72 1.21 13.19
N ALA A 102 2.76 0.42 13.08
CA ALA A 102 3.19 -0.15 11.80
C ALA A 102 2.82 -1.64 11.71
N LEU A 103 2.26 -2.04 10.55
CA LEU A 103 1.75 -3.38 10.27
C LEU A 103 2.43 -3.96 9.02
N PRO A 104 3.73 -4.28 9.05
CA PRO A 104 4.37 -5.00 7.95
C PRO A 104 3.89 -6.45 7.92
N LEU A 105 3.50 -6.96 6.74
CA LEU A 105 2.97 -8.32 6.61
C LEU A 105 4.09 -9.36 6.70
N PHE A 106 5.16 -9.19 5.93
CA PHE A 106 6.22 -10.18 5.78
C PHE A 106 7.61 -9.55 5.89
N GLU A 107 8.61 -10.35 6.29
CA GLU A 107 10.00 -9.96 6.16
C GLU A 107 10.44 -10.03 4.69
N TYR A 108 11.29 -9.09 4.26
CA TYR A 108 11.84 -9.02 2.90
C TYR A 108 12.98 -10.04 2.74
N ARG A 109 12.65 -11.34 2.69
CA ARG A 109 13.61 -12.45 2.60
C ARG A 109 13.17 -13.48 1.58
N LEU A 110 14.12 -14.26 1.06
CA LEU A 110 13.88 -15.41 0.18
C LEU A 110 12.89 -15.08 -0.96
N TRP A 111 11.90 -15.95 -1.17
CA TRP A 111 10.84 -15.79 -2.18
C TRP A 111 9.98 -14.53 -2.04
N ASN A 112 9.95 -13.89 -0.87
CA ASN A 112 9.29 -12.60 -0.72
C ASN A 112 9.97 -11.50 -1.56
N LYS A 113 11.31 -11.54 -1.68
CA LYS A 113 12.06 -10.66 -2.60
C LYS A 113 11.68 -10.92 -4.05
N GLU A 114 11.59 -12.20 -4.41
CA GLU A 114 11.22 -12.61 -5.76
C GLU A 114 9.79 -12.20 -6.10
N LEU A 115 8.82 -12.41 -5.18
CA LEU A 115 7.44 -11.95 -5.37
C LEU A 115 7.35 -10.44 -5.59
N LEU A 116 8.08 -9.66 -4.80
CA LEU A 116 8.12 -8.21 -5.00
C LEU A 116 8.72 -7.84 -6.35
N PHE A 117 9.80 -8.52 -6.77
CA PHE A 117 10.43 -8.31 -8.07
C PHE A 117 9.47 -8.65 -9.22
N LEU A 118 8.81 -9.81 -9.17
CA LEU A 118 7.82 -10.23 -10.15
C LEU A 118 6.67 -9.22 -10.26
N TRP A 119 6.18 -8.72 -9.12
CA TRP A 119 5.11 -7.75 -9.07
C TRP A 119 5.55 -6.37 -9.57
N LYS A 120 6.61 -5.80 -8.99
CA LYS A 120 7.03 -4.40 -9.16
C LYS A 120 7.80 -4.15 -10.46
N ILE A 121 8.64 -5.11 -10.86
CA ILE A 121 9.56 -4.97 -12.00
C ILE A 121 9.04 -5.71 -13.22
N GLN A 122 8.63 -6.96 -13.07
CA GLN A 122 8.09 -7.74 -14.19
C GLN A 122 6.60 -7.48 -14.47
N GLY A 123 5.91 -6.72 -13.57
CA GLY A 123 4.53 -6.31 -13.80
C GLY A 123 3.53 -7.46 -13.75
N ILE A 124 3.78 -8.53 -12.97
CA ILE A 124 2.82 -9.62 -12.78
C ILE A 124 1.65 -9.12 -11.92
N ARG A 125 0.71 -8.44 -12.57
CA ARG A 125 -0.42 -7.71 -11.95
C ARG A 125 -1.41 -8.61 -11.21
N THR A 126 -1.45 -9.91 -11.51
CA THR A 126 -2.26 -10.87 -10.74
C THR A 126 -1.85 -10.92 -9.27
N LEU A 127 -0.59 -10.58 -8.96
CA LEU A 127 -0.11 -10.45 -7.57
C LEU A 127 -0.79 -9.29 -6.82
N SER A 128 -1.27 -8.24 -7.49
CA SER A 128 -2.00 -7.15 -6.83
C SER A 128 -3.27 -7.65 -6.15
N VAL A 129 -4.01 -8.57 -6.80
CA VAL A 129 -5.22 -9.19 -6.21
C VAL A 129 -4.85 -10.07 -5.02
N PHE A 130 -3.76 -10.84 -5.13
CA PHE A 130 -3.28 -11.69 -4.06
C PHE A 130 -2.86 -10.86 -2.83
N PHE A 131 -2.07 -9.81 -3.04
CA PHE A 131 -1.64 -8.91 -1.96
C PHE A 131 -2.80 -8.11 -1.36
N ALA A 132 -3.75 -7.64 -2.18
CA ALA A 132 -4.95 -6.96 -1.68
C ALA A 132 -5.76 -7.86 -0.74
N ASN A 133 -5.88 -9.17 -1.05
CA ASN A 133 -6.57 -10.11 -0.16
C ASN A 133 -5.84 -10.27 1.20
N LEU A 134 -4.51 -10.33 1.19
CA LEU A 134 -3.71 -10.40 2.42
C LEU A 134 -3.85 -9.11 3.26
N CYS A 135 -3.74 -7.95 2.61
CA CYS A 135 -3.93 -6.65 3.27
C CYS A 135 -5.33 -6.53 3.88
N ARG A 136 -6.38 -6.93 3.14
CA ARG A 136 -7.76 -6.92 3.62
C ARG A 136 -7.91 -7.59 4.97
N GLN A 137 -7.39 -8.83 5.11
CA GLN A 137 -7.52 -9.60 6.35
C GLN A 137 -6.98 -8.85 7.57
N VAL A 138 -5.84 -8.17 7.40
CA VAL A 138 -5.23 -7.40 8.48
C VAL A 138 -5.96 -6.09 8.73
N LEU A 139 -6.34 -5.37 7.69
CA LEU A 139 -7.07 -4.09 7.80
C LEU A 139 -8.42 -4.28 8.47
N GLU A 140 -9.19 -5.30 8.09
CA GLU A 140 -10.48 -5.64 8.72
C GLU A 140 -10.30 -5.96 10.20
N ASN A 141 -9.30 -6.78 10.55
CA ASN A 141 -9.03 -7.13 11.95
C ASN A 141 -8.58 -5.93 12.80
N GLN A 142 -7.97 -4.92 12.18
CA GLN A 142 -7.59 -3.67 12.85
C GLN A 142 -8.71 -2.61 12.77
N ASN A 143 -9.91 -2.94 12.29
CA ASN A 143 -11.05 -2.05 12.08
C ASN A 143 -10.73 -0.81 11.22
N VAL A 144 -9.75 -0.92 10.32
CA VAL A 144 -9.39 0.14 9.38
C VAL A 144 -10.49 0.28 8.33
N LYS A 145 -10.96 1.51 8.09
CA LYS A 145 -11.92 1.84 7.02
C LYS A 145 -11.32 2.72 5.94
N PHE A 146 -10.38 3.58 6.32
CA PHE A 146 -9.80 4.61 5.46
C PHE A 146 -8.34 4.31 5.16
N ILE A 147 -7.99 4.28 3.88
CA ILE A 147 -6.62 4.00 3.43
C ILE A 147 -6.06 5.18 2.62
N VAL A 148 -4.79 5.50 2.85
CA VAL A 148 -4.05 6.54 2.14
C VAL A 148 -2.88 5.88 1.43
N PRO A 149 -2.88 5.76 0.08
CA PRO A 149 -1.74 5.22 -0.64
C PRO A 149 -0.55 6.16 -0.58
N VAL A 150 0.65 5.61 -0.43
CA VAL A 150 1.88 6.35 -0.70
C VAL A 150 1.92 6.69 -2.18
N PRO A 151 2.03 7.99 -2.55
CA PRO A 151 1.97 8.39 -3.95
C PRO A 151 3.20 7.91 -4.74
N PRO A 152 3.01 7.48 -6.00
CA PRO A 152 4.08 7.05 -6.86
C PRO A 152 5.03 8.21 -7.22
N ARG A 153 6.21 7.87 -7.74
CA ARG A 153 7.10 8.89 -8.33
C ARG A 153 6.40 9.58 -9.49
N PRO A 154 6.57 10.92 -9.64
CA PRO A 154 6.01 11.65 -10.77
C PRO A 154 6.38 10.98 -12.11
N GLY A 155 5.41 10.88 -13.01
CA GLY A 155 5.61 10.25 -14.32
C GLY A 155 5.67 8.70 -14.33
N LYS A 156 5.67 8.01 -13.17
CA LYS A 156 5.74 6.54 -13.13
C LYS A 156 4.55 5.89 -13.84
N ILE A 157 3.33 6.34 -13.55
CA ILE A 157 2.11 5.80 -14.16
C ILE A 157 2.10 6.08 -15.66
N GLN A 158 2.54 7.28 -16.08
CA GLN A 158 2.63 7.65 -17.50
C GLN A 158 3.63 6.77 -18.24
N LYS A 159 4.80 6.50 -17.62
CA LYS A 159 5.86 5.69 -18.22
C LYS A 159 5.54 4.19 -18.24
N ASN A 160 5.03 3.66 -17.14
CA ASN A 160 4.86 2.21 -16.95
C ASN A 160 3.40 1.75 -17.17
N GLY A 161 2.44 2.68 -17.34
CA GLY A 161 1.02 2.39 -17.49
C GLY A 161 0.32 2.00 -16.17
N TRP A 162 1.04 1.85 -15.06
CA TRP A 162 0.50 1.46 -13.76
C TRP A 162 1.45 1.76 -12.59
N ASP A 163 0.89 1.72 -11.38
CA ASP A 163 1.64 1.70 -10.13
C ASP A 163 1.11 0.59 -9.22
N GLN A 164 1.98 -0.14 -8.57
CA GLN A 164 1.63 -1.31 -7.77
C GLN A 164 0.77 -0.95 -6.54
N ILE A 165 1.04 0.16 -5.87
CA ILE A 165 0.28 0.59 -4.69
C ILE A 165 -1.05 1.19 -5.09
N ASP A 166 -1.07 1.98 -6.17
CA ASP A 166 -2.29 2.50 -6.75
C ASP A 166 -3.26 1.37 -7.10
N GLU A 167 -2.79 0.34 -7.80
CA GLU A 167 -3.59 -0.82 -8.19
C GLU A 167 -4.05 -1.65 -6.98
N LEU A 168 -3.18 -1.89 -6.01
CA LEU A 168 -3.51 -2.61 -4.78
C LEU A 168 -4.62 -1.87 -4.00
N CYS A 169 -4.50 -0.54 -3.84
CA CYS A 169 -5.52 0.27 -3.17
C CYS A 169 -6.82 0.34 -3.96
N ASN A 170 -6.77 0.31 -5.30
CA ASN A 170 -7.98 0.18 -6.13
C ASN A 170 -8.70 -1.14 -5.87
N PHE A 171 -7.99 -2.26 -5.72
CA PHE A 171 -8.62 -3.54 -5.36
C PHE A 171 -9.22 -3.50 -3.95
N LEU A 172 -8.54 -2.88 -2.98
CA LEU A 172 -9.06 -2.70 -1.63
C LEU A 172 -10.35 -1.87 -1.64
N GLU A 173 -10.39 -0.79 -2.40
CA GLU A 173 -11.59 0.07 -2.52
C GLU A 173 -12.73 -0.65 -3.25
N LEU A 174 -12.49 -1.15 -4.47
CA LEU A 174 -13.55 -1.63 -5.35
C LEU A 174 -14.11 -2.98 -4.93
N ARG A 175 -13.26 -3.87 -4.40
CA ARG A 175 -13.65 -5.24 -4.09
C ARG A 175 -14.02 -5.43 -2.62
N TYR A 176 -13.39 -4.68 -1.73
CA TYR A 176 -13.53 -4.89 -0.29
C TYR A 176 -14.13 -3.69 0.45
N GLY A 177 -14.44 -2.58 -0.25
CA GLY A 177 -15.18 -1.46 0.31
C GLY A 177 -14.38 -0.52 1.22
N PHE A 178 -13.04 -0.60 1.21
CA PHE A 178 -12.23 0.40 1.91
C PHE A 178 -12.38 1.77 1.24
N CYS A 179 -12.44 2.83 2.04
CA CYS A 179 -12.46 4.20 1.51
C CYS A 179 -11.03 4.67 1.25
N ARG A 180 -10.68 4.80 -0.02
CA ARG A 180 -9.37 5.31 -0.44
C ARG A 180 -9.39 6.82 -0.54
N LEU A 181 -8.42 7.45 0.13
CA LEU A 181 -8.21 8.90 0.16
C LEU A 181 -6.84 9.25 -0.43
N ASN A 182 -6.80 9.85 -1.62
CA ASN A 182 -5.57 10.26 -2.28
C ASN A 182 -5.17 11.69 -1.84
N LEU A 183 -4.81 11.85 -0.57
CA LEU A 183 -4.51 13.14 0.06
C LEU A 183 -3.13 13.68 -0.26
N LEU A 184 -2.19 12.80 -0.57
CA LEU A 184 -0.77 13.12 -0.69
C LEU A 184 -0.33 13.14 -2.16
N GLU A 185 0.69 13.95 -2.44
CA GLU A 185 1.47 13.89 -3.68
C GLU A 185 2.96 13.87 -3.38
N ARG A 186 3.74 13.34 -4.32
CA ARG A 186 5.20 13.32 -4.21
C ARG A 186 5.77 14.55 -4.87
N THR A 187 6.62 15.30 -4.17
CA THR A 187 7.30 16.48 -4.70
C THR A 187 8.27 16.09 -5.81
N SER A 188 8.26 16.83 -6.92
CA SER A 188 9.22 16.63 -8.01
C SER A 188 10.59 17.24 -7.65
N ASN A 189 11.69 16.69 -8.21
CA ASN A 189 13.03 17.26 -8.08
C ASN A 189 13.12 18.71 -8.59
N LEU A 190 12.19 19.16 -9.43
CA LEU A 190 12.10 20.54 -9.91
C LEU A 190 11.56 21.49 -8.83
N GLN A 191 10.64 21.06 -8.01
CA GLN A 191 10.14 21.84 -6.86
C GLN A 191 11.20 21.94 -5.76
N GLN A 192 12.01 20.89 -5.56
CA GLN A 192 13.14 20.90 -4.62
C GLN A 192 14.27 21.84 -5.07
N LYS A 193 14.46 22.05 -6.39
CA LYS A 193 15.47 22.99 -6.93
C LYS A 193 15.12 24.47 -6.75
N LYS A 194 13.85 24.83 -6.53
CA LYS A 194 13.40 26.19 -6.27
C LYS A 194 13.63 26.64 -4.81
N LEU A 195 13.94 25.72 -3.92
CA LEU A 195 14.26 26.01 -2.52
C LEU A 195 15.75 26.36 -2.37
N GLY A 196 16.07 27.40 -1.61
CA GLY A 196 17.43 27.91 -1.39
C GLY A 196 18.38 26.88 -0.76
N ARG A 197 19.70 27.15 -0.86
CA ARG A 197 20.77 26.22 -0.46
C ARG A 197 20.73 25.83 1.04
N THR A 198 20.32 26.76 1.91
CA THR A 198 20.18 26.58 3.36
C THR A 198 18.95 25.74 3.75
N GLU A 199 17.86 25.87 3.00
CA GLU A 199 16.63 25.09 3.22
C GLU A 199 16.74 23.64 2.73
N ARG A 200 17.75 23.31 1.92
CA ARG A 200 17.97 21.94 1.40
C ARG A 200 18.47 20.98 2.44
N PHE A 201 19.22 21.44 3.45
CA PHE A 201 19.75 20.57 4.50
C PHE A 201 18.68 20.13 5.52
N GLU A 202 17.70 21.02 5.81
CA GLU A 202 16.60 20.69 6.72
C GLU A 202 15.39 20.04 6.03
N LYS A 203 15.21 20.26 4.69
CA LYS A 203 14.06 19.78 3.90
C LYS A 203 14.36 18.63 2.95
N SER A 204 15.54 18.01 3.00
CA SER A 204 15.84 16.81 2.20
C SER A 204 14.98 15.59 2.58
N GLU A 205 14.25 15.66 3.71
CA GLU A 205 13.37 14.62 4.20
C GLU A 205 11.93 14.69 3.63
N LEU A 206 11.46 15.85 3.14
CA LEU A 206 10.09 16.01 2.68
C LEU A 206 9.96 15.72 1.18
N SER A 207 9.90 14.44 0.83
CA SER A 207 9.59 14.02 -0.55
C SER A 207 8.08 14.04 -0.85
N TYR A 208 7.22 14.41 0.12
CA TYR A 208 5.77 14.37 0.03
C TYR A 208 5.14 15.65 0.56
N CYS A 209 3.96 16.02 0.01
CA CYS A 209 3.15 17.13 0.47
C CYS A 209 1.66 16.80 0.34
N MET A 210 0.81 17.60 0.96
CA MET A 210 -0.63 17.52 0.71
C MET A 210 -0.93 17.94 -0.73
N LYS A 211 -1.91 17.32 -1.33
CA LYS A 211 -2.51 17.80 -2.57
C LYS A 211 -3.16 19.18 -2.37
N ASN A 212 -3.41 19.89 -3.47
CA ASN A 212 -4.11 21.16 -3.41
C ASN A 212 -5.52 21.02 -2.79
N GLN A 213 -6.05 22.13 -2.28
CA GLN A 213 -7.30 22.15 -1.54
C GLN A 213 -8.48 21.55 -2.32
N MET A 214 -8.61 21.87 -3.61
CA MET A 214 -9.69 21.35 -4.47
C MET A 214 -9.64 19.81 -4.59
N GLU A 215 -8.45 19.24 -4.74
CA GLU A 215 -8.27 17.77 -4.82
C GLU A 215 -8.56 17.11 -3.47
N VAL A 216 -8.14 17.72 -2.36
CA VAL A 216 -8.45 17.25 -1.01
C VAL A 216 -9.95 17.28 -0.75
N GLU A 217 -10.65 18.37 -1.04
CA GLU A 217 -12.11 18.49 -0.88
C GLU A 217 -12.85 17.42 -1.71
N LYS A 218 -12.38 17.16 -2.94
CA LYS A 218 -12.92 16.07 -3.78
C LYS A 218 -12.74 14.70 -3.13
N GLU A 219 -11.60 14.42 -2.52
CA GLU A 219 -11.39 13.15 -1.80
C GLU A 219 -12.28 13.07 -0.54
N LEU A 220 -12.41 14.18 0.21
CA LEU A 220 -13.25 14.26 1.41
C LEU A 220 -14.75 14.14 1.11
N SER A 221 -15.20 14.42 -0.11
CA SER A 221 -16.60 14.16 -0.48
C SER A 221 -17.03 12.69 -0.28
N LYS A 222 -16.06 11.76 -0.27
CA LYS A 222 -16.29 10.33 0.02
C LYS A 222 -16.60 10.07 1.50
N THR A 223 -16.24 11.00 2.38
CA THR A 223 -16.35 10.90 3.86
C THR A 223 -17.34 11.91 4.45
N GLY A 224 -18.21 12.48 3.62
CA GLY A 224 -19.17 13.52 4.06
C GLY A 224 -18.52 14.89 4.28
N GLY A 225 -17.39 15.18 3.63
CA GLY A 225 -16.70 16.49 3.69
C GLY A 225 -15.73 16.65 4.86
N CYS A 226 -15.55 15.62 5.69
CA CYS A 226 -14.70 15.69 6.87
C CYS A 226 -13.53 14.70 6.79
N PHE A 227 -12.40 15.05 7.42
CA PHE A 227 -11.31 14.11 7.62
C PHE A 227 -11.74 12.99 8.59
N PRO A 228 -11.41 11.73 8.30
CA PRO A 228 -11.62 10.64 9.26
C PRO A 228 -10.68 10.79 10.47
N ALA A 229 -11.12 10.28 11.63
CA ALA A 229 -10.26 10.28 12.83
C ALA A 229 -9.05 9.39 12.71
N GLU A 230 -9.13 8.32 11.91
CA GLU A 230 -8.07 7.32 11.74
C GLU A 230 -7.86 6.99 10.26
N VAL A 231 -6.61 6.80 9.85
CA VAL A 231 -6.22 6.35 8.50
C VAL A 231 -5.11 5.31 8.56
N CYS A 232 -5.00 4.52 7.49
CA CYS A 232 -3.87 3.62 7.28
C CYS A 232 -3.10 3.98 6.01
N ILE A 233 -1.83 4.34 6.14
CA ILE A 233 -0.92 4.57 5.01
C ILE A 233 -0.52 3.22 4.43
N ILE A 234 -0.62 3.05 3.10
CA ILE A 234 -0.29 1.80 2.40
C ILE A 234 0.95 1.98 1.53
N ASP A 235 1.97 1.11 1.72
CA ASP A 235 3.18 1.06 0.88
C ASP A 235 3.60 -0.40 0.59
N ASP A 236 4.56 -0.61 -0.32
CA ASP A 236 5.06 -1.94 -0.66
C ASP A 236 6.13 -2.43 0.32
N VAL A 237 7.11 -1.61 0.66
CA VAL A 237 8.26 -2.00 1.49
C VAL A 237 8.64 -0.93 2.49
N CYS A 238 8.72 -1.32 3.75
CA CYS A 238 9.35 -0.52 4.79
C CYS A 238 10.83 -0.92 4.93
N THR A 239 11.74 -0.04 4.54
CA THR A 239 13.18 -0.21 4.78
C THR A 239 13.58 0.48 6.09
N THR A 240 13.84 1.77 6.04
CA THR A 240 14.12 2.62 7.21
C THR A 240 12.85 3.17 7.86
N GLY A 241 11.74 3.22 7.14
CA GLY A 241 10.50 3.88 7.58
C GLY A 241 10.38 5.35 7.14
N ALA A 242 11.42 5.93 6.53
CA ALA A 242 11.45 7.36 6.16
C ALA A 242 10.27 7.77 5.24
N THR A 243 9.87 6.93 4.29
CA THR A 243 8.70 7.19 3.44
C THR A 243 7.41 7.30 4.24
N LEU A 244 7.17 6.35 5.13
CA LEU A 244 5.97 6.30 5.98
C LEU A 244 5.94 7.49 6.93
N GLU A 245 7.08 7.79 7.54
CA GLU A 245 7.24 8.93 8.45
C GLU A 245 6.98 10.26 7.74
N SER A 246 7.56 10.46 6.55
CA SER A 246 7.33 11.67 5.76
C SER A 246 5.85 11.85 5.39
N CYS A 247 5.18 10.77 4.95
CA CYS A 247 3.73 10.81 4.68
C CYS A 247 2.92 11.10 5.95
N ALA A 248 3.24 10.45 7.06
CA ALA A 248 2.55 10.63 8.33
C ALA A 248 2.75 12.04 8.91
N SER A 249 3.97 12.58 8.84
CA SER A 249 4.29 13.95 9.27
C SER A 249 3.46 14.99 8.50
N VAL A 250 3.34 14.83 7.18
CA VAL A 250 2.50 15.72 6.35
C VAL A 250 1.03 15.63 6.75
N LEU A 251 0.49 14.43 6.94
CA LEU A 251 -0.90 14.25 7.39
C LEU A 251 -1.12 14.87 8.78
N ARG A 252 -0.22 14.68 9.74
CA ARG A 252 -0.29 15.28 11.07
C ARG A 252 -0.28 16.81 11.05
N ALA A 253 0.57 17.39 10.20
CA ALA A 253 0.72 18.84 10.12
C ALA A 253 -0.47 19.54 9.46
N HIS A 254 -1.18 18.87 8.55
CA HIS A 254 -2.18 19.51 7.68
C HIS A 254 -3.60 18.99 7.85
N THR A 255 -3.84 18.02 8.74
CA THR A 255 -5.17 17.42 8.95
C THR A 255 -5.46 17.17 10.42
N PRO A 256 -6.74 17.10 10.83
CA PRO A 256 -7.13 16.75 12.19
C PRO A 256 -7.13 15.24 12.46
N ILE A 257 -6.46 14.43 11.63
CA ILE A 257 -6.38 12.96 11.79
C ILE A 257 -5.66 12.64 13.11
N LYS A 258 -6.33 11.87 13.98
CA LYS A 258 -5.83 11.56 15.33
C LYS A 258 -4.96 10.31 15.38
N LYS A 259 -5.22 9.32 14.49
CA LYS A 259 -4.50 8.06 14.50
C LYS A 259 -4.04 7.69 13.08
N ILE A 260 -2.75 7.46 12.94
CA ILE A 260 -2.12 7.07 11.68
C ILE A 260 -1.46 5.70 11.85
N THR A 261 -2.06 4.70 11.23
CA THR A 261 -1.45 3.37 11.09
C THR A 261 -0.73 3.29 9.75
N SER A 262 0.30 2.50 9.64
CA SER A 262 0.91 2.15 8.36
C SER A 262 0.85 0.65 8.10
N MET A 263 0.65 0.27 6.86
CA MET A 263 0.74 -1.11 6.40
C MET A 263 1.69 -1.22 5.23
N THR A 264 2.60 -2.18 5.28
CA THR A 264 3.48 -2.53 4.17
C THR A 264 3.44 -4.03 3.90
N LEU A 265 3.63 -4.42 2.65
CA LEU A 265 3.72 -5.85 2.33
C LEU A 265 4.98 -6.45 2.94
N PHE A 266 6.09 -5.71 2.89
CA PHE A 266 7.38 -6.22 3.34
C PHE A 266 8.10 -5.23 4.26
N ILE A 267 8.92 -5.78 5.18
CA ILE A 267 9.87 -5.03 6.01
C ILE A 267 11.27 -5.63 5.84
N VAL A 268 12.26 -4.76 5.65
CA VAL A 268 13.69 -5.12 5.51
C VAL A 268 14.37 -5.17 6.86
#